data_88d1feabddec82f9fc75e874840858ec
#
_entry.id   88d1feabddec82f9fc75e874840858ec
#
_cell.length_a   1.000
_cell.length_b   1.000
_cell.length_c   1.000
_cell.angle_alpha   90.00
_cell.angle_beta   90.00
_cell.angle_gamma   90.00
#
_symmetry.space_group_name_H-M   'P 1'
#
loop_
_entity.id
_entity.type
_entity.pdbx_description
1 polymer ?
#
loop_
_entity_poly.entity_id
_entity_poly.type
_entity_poly.pdbx_seq_one_letter_code
_entity_poly.pdbx_strand_id
1 'polypeptide(L)'
;VLIWSHLLIGLSVLTLGVWWTRASVPLGRAMHRLRWLLWLSIGAKGVVWGALYAQHGAVDPPLAALGLLLGAGQTLLEFAAIFGRLYPRERTERGVSSARGAYLAARLRPVWDALTPILASKLIALTAHYTLSGAYRTWGGWGMLTAGTMGLTALLLGLNLTRRAAPLPIRTVSVAPSLLAEAKRLGNELRVQVREILVLDGARTRTANAYALSGGRIALTDVLLATLTERELHAVLAHEVAHLAQRRRLVRLWVLLSGAGVATTLLGAPLWERLPRWGLLVMLVALAFGMLAPVLWLRRHHEREADAFAVSQYGPEPLISALRKLAALCPRDPRHAADALHPSLHERIRRLQRFRQPMP
;
A
#
# COMPACT_ATOMS: atom_id res chain seq x y z
N VAL A 1 28.54 14.71 1.51
CA VAL A 1 28.24 13.30 1.83
C VAL A 1 26.82 12.96 1.38
N LEU A 2 25.77 13.69 1.84
CA LEU A 2 24.36 13.38 1.55
C LEU A 2 24.05 13.24 0.03
N ILE A 3 24.46 14.23 -0.77
CA ILE A 3 24.21 14.24 -2.22
C ILE A 3 24.87 13.02 -2.87
N TRP A 4 26.12 12.74 -2.53
CA TRP A 4 26.86 11.61 -3.08
C TRP A 4 26.24 10.26 -2.69
N SER A 5 25.79 10.10 -1.44
CA SER A 5 25.12 8.88 -0.99
C SER A 5 23.80 8.66 -1.75
N HIS A 6 23.00 9.71 -1.98
CA HIS A 6 21.76 9.62 -2.76
C HIS A 6 22.02 9.28 -4.22
N LEU A 7 23.05 9.88 -4.83
CA LEU A 7 23.45 9.59 -6.21
C LEU A 7 23.91 8.12 -6.36
N LEU A 8 24.73 7.62 -5.43
CA LEU A 8 25.19 6.23 -5.43
C LEU A 8 24.03 5.24 -5.28
N ILE A 9 23.11 5.50 -4.33
CA ILE A 9 21.91 4.68 -4.18
C ILE A 9 21.08 4.71 -5.47
N GLY A 10 20.85 5.89 -6.05
CA GLY A 10 20.09 6.05 -7.28
C GLY A 10 20.71 5.31 -8.46
N LEU A 11 22.01 5.42 -8.63
CA LEU A 11 22.76 4.70 -9.67
C LEU A 11 22.66 3.17 -9.48
N SER A 12 22.78 2.70 -8.23
CA SER A 12 22.62 1.28 -7.90
C SER A 12 21.19 0.78 -8.20
N VAL A 13 20.16 1.55 -7.86
CA VAL A 13 18.75 1.24 -8.14
C VAL A 13 18.52 1.17 -9.64
N LEU A 14 19.01 2.14 -10.41
CA LEU A 14 18.87 2.15 -11.87
C LEU A 14 19.60 0.97 -12.49
N THR A 15 20.85 0.68 -12.08
CA THR A 15 21.63 -0.45 -12.59
C THR A 15 20.95 -1.78 -12.33
N LEU A 16 20.50 -2.04 -11.08
CA LEU A 16 19.77 -3.24 -10.72
C LEU A 16 18.43 -3.31 -11.45
N GLY A 17 17.70 -2.20 -11.54
CA GLY A 17 16.41 -2.13 -12.25
C GLY A 17 16.57 -2.48 -13.73
N VAL A 18 17.57 -1.92 -14.38
CA VAL A 18 17.91 -2.23 -15.78
C VAL A 18 18.31 -3.69 -15.94
N TRP A 19 19.15 -4.21 -15.04
CA TRP A 19 19.58 -5.60 -15.09
C TRP A 19 18.44 -6.59 -14.87
N TRP A 20 17.54 -6.31 -13.92
CA TRP A 20 16.37 -7.16 -13.63
C TRP A 20 15.26 -7.09 -14.68
N THR A 21 15.25 -6.05 -15.51
CA THR A 21 14.27 -5.88 -16.59
C THR A 21 14.77 -6.31 -17.96
N ARG A 22 15.94 -6.99 -18.04
CA ARG A 22 16.46 -7.56 -19.29
C ARG A 22 15.47 -8.53 -19.94
N ALA A 23 15.57 -8.67 -21.26
CA ALA A 23 14.67 -9.54 -22.03
C ALA A 23 14.72 -11.02 -21.59
N SER A 24 15.86 -11.48 -21.08
CA SER A 24 16.04 -12.83 -20.54
C SER A 24 15.29 -13.11 -19.23
N VAL A 25 14.85 -12.07 -18.51
CA VAL A 25 14.10 -12.23 -17.27
C VAL A 25 12.61 -12.22 -17.57
N PRO A 26 11.82 -13.26 -17.22
CA PRO A 26 10.37 -13.23 -17.41
C PRO A 26 9.74 -11.99 -16.78
N LEU A 27 8.81 -11.36 -17.50
CA LEU A 27 8.21 -10.08 -17.09
C LEU A 27 7.63 -10.13 -15.66
N GLY A 28 6.98 -11.23 -15.29
CA GLY A 28 6.45 -11.45 -13.95
C GLY A 28 7.52 -11.38 -12.85
N ARG A 29 8.69 -12.01 -13.07
CA ARG A 29 9.83 -11.95 -12.14
C ARG A 29 10.44 -10.56 -12.09
N ALA A 30 10.52 -9.87 -13.23
CA ALA A 30 10.99 -8.49 -13.29
C ALA A 30 10.11 -7.56 -12.42
N MET A 31 8.80 -7.64 -12.58
CA MET A 31 7.85 -6.83 -11.81
C MET A 31 7.89 -7.13 -10.31
N HIS A 32 8.06 -8.39 -9.93
CA HIS A 32 8.24 -8.76 -8.52
C HIS A 32 9.52 -8.17 -7.93
N ARG A 33 10.64 -8.28 -8.64
CA ARG A 33 11.95 -7.73 -8.22
C ARG A 33 11.92 -6.21 -8.12
N LEU A 34 11.23 -5.52 -9.05
CA LEU A 34 11.09 -4.05 -8.99
C LEU A 34 10.36 -3.58 -7.74
N ARG A 35 9.38 -4.35 -7.24
CA ARG A 35 8.71 -4.01 -5.98
C ARG A 35 9.65 -4.10 -4.77
N TRP A 36 10.51 -5.14 -4.73
CA TRP A 36 11.54 -5.24 -3.70
C TRP A 36 12.58 -4.12 -3.83
N LEU A 37 12.96 -3.78 -5.06
CA LEU A 37 13.89 -2.69 -5.33
C LEU A 37 13.35 -1.35 -4.83
N LEU A 38 12.05 -1.11 -4.95
CA LEU A 38 11.40 0.08 -4.39
C LEU A 38 11.60 0.16 -2.86
N TRP A 39 11.29 -0.92 -2.15
CA TRP A 39 11.45 -0.94 -0.70
C TRP A 39 12.90 -0.84 -0.26
N LEU A 40 13.83 -1.48 -0.98
CA LEU A 40 15.27 -1.36 -0.75
C LEU A 40 15.77 0.09 -0.99
N SER A 41 15.32 0.73 -2.07
CA SER A 41 15.65 2.14 -2.36
C SER A 41 15.17 3.07 -1.25
N ILE A 42 13.92 2.92 -0.83
CA ILE A 42 13.34 3.72 0.27
C ILE A 42 14.09 3.48 1.58
N GLY A 43 14.37 2.21 1.91
CA GLY A 43 15.09 1.82 3.12
C GLY A 43 16.52 2.35 3.15
N ALA A 44 17.27 2.19 2.06
CA ALA A 44 18.66 2.68 1.97
C ALA A 44 18.72 4.20 2.13
N LYS A 45 17.82 4.95 1.46
CA LYS A 45 17.73 6.40 1.63
C LYS A 45 17.36 6.79 3.07
N GLY A 46 16.49 6.00 3.71
CA GLY A 46 16.12 6.18 5.11
C GLY A 46 17.30 5.97 6.08
N VAL A 47 18.14 4.97 5.84
CA VAL A 47 19.35 4.70 6.63
C VAL A 47 20.35 5.85 6.51
N VAL A 48 20.58 6.36 5.29
CA VAL A 48 21.46 7.53 5.09
C VAL A 48 20.97 8.74 5.90
N TRP A 49 19.66 9.00 5.88
CA TRP A 49 19.08 10.08 6.69
C TRP A 49 19.23 9.84 8.19
N GLY A 50 18.99 8.61 8.64
CA GLY A 50 19.17 8.23 10.05
C GLY A 50 20.62 8.39 10.52
N ALA A 51 21.59 7.98 9.69
CA ALA A 51 23.01 8.13 9.99
C ALA A 51 23.44 9.61 10.09
N LEU A 52 22.96 10.44 9.16
CA LEU A 52 23.25 11.88 9.20
C LEU A 52 22.66 12.56 10.44
N TYR A 53 21.42 12.22 10.79
CA TYR A 53 20.81 12.71 12.01
C TYR A 53 21.59 12.28 13.26
N ALA A 54 22.07 11.04 13.29
CA ALA A 54 22.87 10.54 14.41
C ALA A 54 24.26 11.22 14.52
N GLN A 55 24.87 11.62 13.38
CA GLN A 55 26.18 12.29 13.38
C GLN A 55 26.10 13.76 13.74
N HIS A 56 25.09 14.48 13.27
CA HIS A 56 25.01 15.94 13.36
C HIS A 56 24.01 16.46 14.41
N GLY A 57 23.34 15.57 15.16
CA GLY A 57 22.33 15.92 16.15
C GLY A 57 21.05 16.42 15.49
N ALA A 58 20.80 17.72 15.52
CA ALA A 58 19.65 18.31 14.84
C ALA A 58 20.03 18.75 13.42
N VAL A 59 19.41 18.17 12.41
CA VAL A 59 19.48 18.71 11.04
C VAL A 59 18.47 19.85 10.94
N ASP A 60 18.88 20.97 10.34
CA ASP A 60 17.99 22.10 10.08
C ASP A 60 16.68 21.62 9.41
N PRO A 61 15.49 21.94 9.98
CA PRO A 61 14.20 21.41 9.51
C PRO A 61 13.92 21.66 8.03
N PRO A 62 14.13 22.86 7.48
CA PRO A 62 14.00 23.12 6.06
C PRO A 62 14.89 22.22 5.20
N LEU A 63 16.15 22.02 5.59
CA LEU A 63 17.07 21.13 4.87
C LEU A 63 16.65 19.67 4.96
N ALA A 64 16.16 19.23 6.12
CA ALA A 64 15.64 17.87 6.29
C ALA A 64 14.39 17.64 5.43
N ALA A 65 13.46 18.59 5.41
CA ALA A 65 12.26 18.51 4.56
C ALA A 65 12.62 18.50 3.06
N LEU A 66 13.51 19.40 2.65
CA LEU A 66 14.00 19.44 1.27
C LEU A 66 14.64 18.11 0.85
N GLY A 67 15.49 17.55 1.69
CA GLY A 67 16.13 16.27 1.40
C GLY A 67 15.14 15.10 1.29
N LEU A 68 14.10 15.06 2.11
CA LEU A 68 13.02 14.07 2.00
C LEU A 68 12.28 14.21 0.67
N LEU A 69 11.97 15.44 0.25
CA LEU A 69 11.30 15.71 -1.03
C LEU A 69 12.19 15.35 -2.23
N LEU A 70 13.47 15.71 -2.18
CA LEU A 70 14.44 15.34 -3.21
C LEU A 70 14.61 13.83 -3.31
N GLY A 71 14.70 13.11 -2.17
CA GLY A 71 14.80 11.66 -2.15
C GLY A 71 13.55 10.95 -2.73
N ALA A 72 12.38 11.50 -2.48
CA ALA A 72 11.14 10.99 -3.07
C ALA A 72 11.07 11.29 -4.57
N GLY A 73 11.40 12.51 -4.99
CA GLY A 73 11.47 12.90 -6.40
C GLY A 73 12.46 12.03 -7.18
N GLN A 74 13.63 11.79 -6.61
CA GLN A 74 14.64 10.89 -7.18
C GLN A 74 14.07 9.46 -7.34
N THR A 75 13.39 8.91 -6.32
CA THR A 75 12.78 7.58 -6.43
C THR A 75 11.75 7.50 -7.55
N LEU A 76 10.93 8.53 -7.71
CA LEU A 76 9.98 8.61 -8.83
C LEU A 76 10.67 8.62 -10.19
N LEU A 77 11.75 9.39 -10.33
CA LEU A 77 12.53 9.45 -11.57
C LEU A 77 13.22 8.12 -11.89
N GLU A 78 13.80 7.46 -10.89
CA GLU A 78 14.40 6.12 -11.03
C GLU A 78 13.38 5.12 -11.58
N PHE A 79 12.19 5.07 -10.98
CA PHE A 79 11.13 4.14 -11.42
C PHE A 79 10.49 4.56 -12.75
N ALA A 80 10.40 5.86 -13.04
CA ALA A 80 9.96 6.35 -14.36
C ALA A 80 10.91 5.88 -15.48
N ALA A 81 12.22 5.94 -15.26
CA ALA A 81 13.22 5.45 -16.20
C ALA A 81 13.11 3.93 -16.41
N ILE A 82 12.99 3.16 -15.32
CA ILE A 82 12.84 1.70 -15.36
C ILE A 82 11.55 1.29 -16.09
N PHE A 83 10.40 1.88 -15.75
CA PHE A 83 9.14 1.58 -16.42
C PHE A 83 9.13 2.09 -17.86
N GLY A 84 9.77 3.23 -18.14
CA GLY A 84 9.94 3.72 -19.51
C GLY A 84 10.69 2.74 -20.42
N ARG A 85 11.66 2.01 -19.83
CA ARG A 85 12.38 0.93 -20.52
C ARG A 85 11.54 -0.35 -20.65
N LEU A 86 10.68 -0.66 -19.68
CA LEU A 86 9.78 -1.82 -19.74
C LEU A 86 8.60 -1.63 -20.69
N TYR A 87 8.23 -0.40 -21.01
CA TYR A 87 7.04 -0.09 -21.80
C TYR A 87 7.00 -0.82 -23.17
N PRO A 88 8.05 -0.81 -24.02
CA PRO A 88 8.02 -1.54 -25.29
C PRO A 88 7.75 -3.03 -25.08
N ARG A 89 8.36 -3.62 -24.06
CA ARG A 89 8.22 -5.02 -23.73
C ARG A 89 6.82 -5.38 -23.24
N GLU A 90 6.25 -4.57 -22.34
CA GLU A 90 4.85 -4.78 -21.88
C GLU A 90 3.86 -4.55 -23.04
N ARG A 91 4.17 -3.66 -23.97
CA ARG A 91 3.35 -3.46 -25.16
C ARG A 91 3.30 -4.70 -26.04
N THR A 92 4.44 -5.36 -26.27
CA THR A 92 4.51 -6.57 -27.10
C THR A 92 4.02 -7.81 -26.38
N GLU A 93 4.52 -8.10 -25.18
CA GLU A 93 4.20 -9.33 -24.45
C GLU A 93 2.79 -9.33 -23.84
N ARG A 94 2.28 -8.17 -23.46
CA ARG A 94 0.97 -8.03 -22.76
C ARG A 94 -0.09 -7.32 -23.58
N GLY A 95 0.26 -6.79 -24.75
CA GLY A 95 -0.66 -6.04 -25.59
C GLY A 95 -1.15 -4.74 -24.94
N VAL A 96 -0.28 -4.02 -24.21
CA VAL A 96 -0.59 -2.71 -23.65
C VAL A 96 -0.79 -1.71 -24.78
N SER A 97 -1.98 -1.15 -24.91
CA SER A 97 -2.36 -0.23 -26.00
C SER A 97 -2.24 1.25 -25.64
N SER A 98 -2.00 1.57 -24.38
CA SER A 98 -1.94 2.96 -23.90
C SER A 98 -0.70 3.71 -24.42
N ALA A 99 -0.82 5.02 -24.59
CA ALA A 99 0.34 5.88 -24.84
C ALA A 99 1.33 5.82 -23.67
N ARG A 100 2.63 6.02 -23.97
CA ARG A 100 3.72 5.89 -22.99
C ARG A 100 3.51 6.75 -21.75
N GLY A 101 3.02 7.99 -21.90
CA GLY A 101 2.75 8.88 -20.75
C GLY A 101 1.67 8.32 -19.82
N ALA A 102 0.56 7.84 -20.37
CA ALA A 102 -0.53 7.23 -19.61
C ALA A 102 -0.09 5.92 -18.91
N TYR A 103 0.72 5.12 -19.59
CA TYR A 103 1.33 3.93 -19.00
C TYR A 103 2.23 4.29 -17.82
N LEU A 104 3.14 5.27 -17.98
CA LEU A 104 4.03 5.70 -16.90
C LEU A 104 3.26 6.24 -15.71
N ALA A 105 2.24 7.08 -15.93
CA ALA A 105 1.39 7.59 -14.86
C ALA A 105 0.71 6.45 -14.07
N ALA A 106 0.19 5.43 -14.76
CA ALA A 106 -0.43 4.27 -14.14
C ALA A 106 0.60 3.41 -13.35
N ARG A 107 1.83 3.26 -13.85
CA ARG A 107 2.89 2.47 -13.21
C ARG A 107 3.55 3.20 -12.04
N LEU A 108 3.66 4.53 -12.08
CA LEU A 108 4.22 5.34 -11.02
C LEU A 108 3.24 5.57 -9.86
N ARG A 109 1.94 5.43 -10.10
CA ARG A 109 0.93 5.62 -9.05
C ARG A 109 1.18 4.74 -7.82
N PRO A 110 1.40 3.42 -7.91
CA PRO A 110 1.72 2.60 -6.73
C PRO A 110 3.02 3.01 -6.03
N VAL A 111 4.00 3.56 -6.77
CA VAL A 111 5.24 4.12 -6.20
C VAL A 111 4.92 5.35 -5.39
N TRP A 112 4.12 6.25 -5.93
CA TRP A 112 3.64 7.45 -5.25
C TRP A 112 2.81 7.10 -4.00
N ASP A 113 1.88 6.15 -4.13
CA ASP A 113 1.03 5.69 -3.02
C ASP A 113 1.86 5.06 -1.89
N ALA A 114 3.01 4.44 -2.20
CA ALA A 114 3.95 3.93 -1.21
C ALA A 114 4.79 5.03 -0.54
N LEU A 115 5.19 6.05 -1.31
CA LEU A 115 6.00 7.17 -0.81
C LEU A 115 5.20 8.14 0.06
N THR A 116 3.96 8.42 -0.32
CA THR A 116 3.13 9.45 0.34
C THR A 116 2.98 9.26 1.86
N PRO A 117 2.63 8.06 2.39
CA PRO A 117 2.53 7.89 3.84
C PRO A 117 3.88 8.00 4.55
N ILE A 118 4.98 7.61 3.89
CA ILE A 118 6.33 7.71 4.44
C ILE A 118 6.75 9.18 4.52
N LEU A 119 6.53 9.94 3.45
CA LEU A 119 6.80 11.39 3.43
C LEU A 119 5.96 12.12 4.48
N ALA A 120 4.65 11.85 4.50
CA ALA A 120 3.75 12.46 5.46
C ALA A 120 4.20 12.16 6.89
N SER A 121 4.46 10.89 7.24
CA SER A 121 4.89 10.50 8.59
C SER A 121 6.21 11.17 8.99
N LYS A 122 7.18 11.26 8.08
CA LYS A 122 8.48 11.91 8.35
C LYS A 122 8.38 13.43 8.47
N LEU A 123 7.61 14.07 7.59
CA LEU A 123 7.36 15.52 7.69
C LEU A 123 6.63 15.88 8.98
N ILE A 124 5.69 15.05 9.42
CA ILE A 124 4.99 15.24 10.68
C ILE A 124 5.91 15.00 11.86
N ALA A 125 6.71 13.93 11.85
CA ALA A 125 7.68 13.68 12.91
C ALA A 125 8.68 14.85 13.02
N LEU A 126 9.13 15.40 11.89
CA LEU A 126 10.00 16.56 11.83
C LEU A 126 9.30 17.81 12.40
N THR A 127 8.09 18.11 11.93
CA THR A 127 7.29 19.25 12.42
C THR A 127 6.97 19.07 13.91
N ALA A 128 6.56 17.87 14.34
CA ALA A 128 6.28 17.58 15.73
C ALA A 128 7.51 17.77 16.62
N HIS A 129 8.67 17.27 16.19
CA HIS A 129 9.92 17.44 16.95
C HIS A 129 10.24 18.92 17.21
N TYR A 130 10.13 19.77 16.19
CA TYR A 130 10.42 21.21 16.34
C TYR A 130 9.32 21.97 17.06
N THR A 131 8.06 21.68 16.75
CA THR A 131 6.91 22.34 17.40
C THR A 131 6.80 21.92 18.86
N LEU A 132 6.98 20.62 19.15
CA LEU A 132 6.90 20.09 20.52
C LEU A 132 8.08 20.56 21.37
N SER A 133 9.29 20.57 20.83
CA SER A 133 10.45 21.08 21.57
C SER A 133 10.35 22.59 21.84
N GLY A 134 9.88 23.37 20.87
CA GLY A 134 9.58 24.79 21.04
C GLY A 134 8.43 25.04 22.02
N ALA A 135 7.33 24.33 21.86
CA ALA A 135 6.17 24.44 22.73
C ALA A 135 6.46 23.97 24.16
N TYR A 136 7.29 22.93 24.33
CA TYR A 136 7.74 22.50 25.68
C TYR A 136 8.60 23.56 26.36
N ARG A 137 9.52 24.17 25.64
CA ARG A 137 10.33 25.26 26.19
C ARG A 137 9.52 26.50 26.61
N THR A 138 8.41 26.76 25.88
CA THR A 138 7.59 27.97 26.08
C THR A 138 6.43 27.72 27.04
N TRP A 139 5.75 26.58 26.95
CA TRP A 139 4.49 26.30 27.67
C TRP A 139 4.47 24.96 28.42
N GLY A 140 5.63 24.28 28.55
CA GLY A 140 5.71 22.98 29.24
C GLY A 140 4.88 21.88 28.57
N GLY A 141 4.40 20.93 29.41
CA GLY A 141 3.65 19.76 28.92
C GLY A 141 2.36 20.09 28.20
N TRP A 142 1.67 21.18 28.52
CA TRP A 142 0.46 21.64 27.84
C TRP A 142 0.75 22.10 26.40
N GLY A 143 1.89 22.74 26.17
CA GLY A 143 2.32 23.10 24.83
C GLY A 143 2.58 21.88 23.95
N MET A 144 3.16 20.82 24.53
CA MET A 144 3.35 19.55 23.83
C MET A 144 2.03 18.88 23.42
N LEU A 145 1.04 18.86 24.34
CA LEU A 145 -0.27 18.26 24.06
C LEU A 145 -1.01 19.00 22.95
N THR A 146 -1.03 20.34 22.99
CA THR A 146 -1.70 21.16 21.97
C THR A 146 -1.03 21.01 20.61
N ALA A 147 0.31 21.12 20.53
CA ALA A 147 1.05 20.96 19.29
C ALA A 147 0.95 19.54 18.71
N GLY A 148 0.96 18.51 19.58
CA GLY A 148 0.79 17.11 19.18
C GLY A 148 -0.60 16.84 18.60
N THR A 149 -1.65 17.35 19.23
CA THR A 149 -3.04 17.21 18.75
C THR A 149 -3.25 17.96 17.42
N MET A 150 -2.71 19.16 17.29
CA MET A 150 -2.76 19.91 16.02
C MET A 150 -2.01 19.19 14.90
N GLY A 151 -0.82 18.67 15.16
CA GLY A 151 -0.04 17.87 14.20
C GLY A 151 -0.76 16.61 13.75
N LEU A 152 -1.34 15.85 14.70
CA LEU A 152 -2.14 14.66 14.39
C LEU A 152 -3.38 15.02 13.56
N THR A 153 -4.08 16.10 13.90
CA THR A 153 -5.25 16.56 13.15
C THR A 153 -4.87 16.97 11.72
N ALA A 154 -3.77 17.72 11.56
CA ALA A 154 -3.25 18.10 10.26
C ALA A 154 -2.84 16.87 9.42
N LEU A 155 -2.24 15.84 10.06
CA LEU A 155 -1.94 14.57 9.42
C LEU A 155 -3.18 13.88 8.91
N LEU A 156 -4.16 13.66 9.77
CA LEU A 156 -5.40 12.96 9.41
C LEU A 156 -6.15 13.71 8.30
N LEU A 157 -6.16 15.04 8.36
CA LEU A 157 -6.74 15.88 7.32
C LEU A 157 -5.94 15.77 6.02
N GLY A 158 -4.61 15.86 6.06
CA GLY A 158 -3.73 15.72 4.90
C GLY A 158 -3.86 14.36 4.23
N LEU A 159 -3.87 13.27 5.00
CA LEU A 159 -4.11 11.91 4.49
C LEU A 159 -5.50 11.76 3.86
N ASN A 160 -6.50 12.45 4.40
CA ASN A 160 -7.86 12.43 3.84
C ASN A 160 -7.93 13.24 2.53
N LEU A 161 -7.28 14.39 2.46
CA LEU A 161 -7.22 15.23 1.28
C LEU A 161 -6.43 14.56 0.14
N THR A 162 -5.28 13.96 0.42
CA THR A 162 -4.49 13.25 -0.60
C THR A 162 -5.24 12.04 -1.16
N ARG A 163 -6.01 11.34 -0.33
CA ARG A 163 -6.89 10.25 -0.80
C ARG A 163 -8.03 10.73 -1.70
N ARG A 164 -8.51 11.97 -1.52
CA ARG A 164 -9.55 12.57 -2.36
C ARG A 164 -8.98 13.19 -3.63
N ALA A 165 -7.76 13.71 -3.58
CA ALA A 165 -7.13 14.44 -4.69
C ALA A 165 -6.59 13.53 -5.80
N ALA A 166 -6.42 12.22 -5.57
CA ALA A 166 -6.01 11.30 -6.61
C ALA A 166 -7.25 10.77 -7.37
N PRO A 167 -7.62 11.35 -8.55
CA PRO A 167 -8.77 10.88 -9.29
C PRO A 167 -8.54 9.42 -9.69
N LEU A 168 -9.48 8.56 -9.29
CA LEU A 168 -9.52 7.20 -9.81
C LEU A 168 -9.80 7.31 -11.32
N PRO A 169 -9.16 6.52 -12.18
CA PRO A 169 -9.48 6.47 -13.61
C PRO A 169 -10.84 5.75 -13.79
N ILE A 170 -11.90 6.46 -13.43
CA ILE A 170 -13.28 5.94 -13.50
C ILE A 170 -13.71 6.04 -14.95
N ARG A 171 -14.22 4.92 -15.51
CA ARG A 171 -14.99 4.93 -16.74
C ARG A 171 -16.47 5.15 -16.42
N THR A 172 -17.13 5.97 -17.21
CA THR A 172 -18.60 6.13 -17.19
C THR A 172 -19.28 4.92 -17.86
N VAL A 173 -19.00 3.73 -17.39
CA VAL A 173 -19.68 2.51 -17.82
C VAL A 173 -20.66 2.14 -16.72
N SER A 174 -21.95 2.04 -17.07
CA SER A 174 -22.96 1.57 -16.12
C SER A 174 -22.73 0.09 -15.84
N VAL A 175 -22.67 -0.26 -14.56
CA VAL A 175 -22.68 -1.65 -14.11
C VAL A 175 -24.12 -2.15 -14.15
N ALA A 176 -24.30 -3.43 -14.46
CA ALA A 176 -25.64 -4.05 -14.45
C ALA A 176 -26.32 -3.80 -13.08
N PRO A 177 -27.57 -3.32 -13.07
CA PRO A 177 -28.30 -3.05 -11.82
C PRO A 177 -28.37 -4.26 -10.89
N SER A 178 -28.42 -5.47 -11.45
CA SER A 178 -28.37 -6.76 -10.73
C SER A 178 -27.12 -6.91 -9.87
N LEU A 179 -25.95 -6.48 -10.37
CA LEU A 179 -24.69 -6.58 -9.63
C LEU A 179 -24.67 -5.64 -8.41
N LEU A 180 -25.23 -4.44 -8.54
CA LEU A 180 -25.34 -3.51 -7.40
C LEU A 180 -26.38 -4.02 -6.39
N ALA A 181 -27.49 -4.60 -6.85
CA ALA A 181 -28.49 -5.21 -5.98
C ALA A 181 -27.88 -6.34 -5.16
N GLU A 182 -27.09 -7.20 -5.80
CA GLU A 182 -26.39 -8.30 -5.15
C GLU A 182 -25.34 -7.80 -4.14
N ALA A 183 -24.57 -6.77 -4.49
CA ALA A 183 -23.63 -6.15 -3.55
C ALA A 183 -24.32 -5.58 -2.30
N LYS A 184 -25.51 -4.98 -2.47
CA LYS A 184 -26.32 -4.48 -1.35
C LYS A 184 -26.88 -5.61 -0.50
N ARG A 185 -27.35 -6.73 -1.11
CA ARG A 185 -27.79 -7.92 -0.39
C ARG A 185 -26.69 -8.47 0.51
N LEU A 186 -25.49 -8.70 -0.06
CA LEU A 186 -24.31 -9.16 0.67
C LEU A 186 -23.88 -8.16 1.77
N GLY A 187 -24.00 -6.88 1.47
CA GLY A 187 -23.69 -5.80 2.43
C GLY A 187 -24.63 -5.84 3.65
N ASN A 188 -25.92 -6.10 3.44
CA ASN A 188 -26.90 -6.22 4.52
C ASN A 188 -26.57 -7.40 5.45
N GLU A 189 -26.13 -8.54 4.92
CA GLU A 189 -25.70 -9.68 5.75
C GLU A 189 -24.51 -9.34 6.66
N LEU A 190 -23.56 -8.56 6.16
CA LEU A 190 -22.39 -8.10 6.91
C LEU A 190 -22.59 -6.77 7.67
N ARG A 191 -23.82 -6.23 7.66
CA ARG A 191 -24.18 -4.95 8.27
C ARG A 191 -23.30 -3.79 7.80
N VAL A 192 -22.98 -3.78 6.49
CA VAL A 192 -22.21 -2.73 5.83
C VAL A 192 -23.01 -2.16 4.65
N GLN A 193 -23.04 -0.83 4.55
CA GLN A 193 -23.75 -0.18 3.45
C GLN A 193 -22.87 -0.19 2.19
N VAL A 194 -23.37 -0.81 1.12
CA VAL A 194 -22.81 -0.68 -0.23
C VAL A 194 -23.60 0.41 -0.97
N ARG A 195 -22.91 1.45 -1.42
CA ARG A 195 -23.52 2.61 -2.09
C ARG A 195 -23.48 2.51 -3.59
N GLU A 196 -22.32 2.20 -4.14
CA GLU A 196 -22.09 2.18 -5.58
C GLU A 196 -20.98 1.23 -5.99
N ILE A 197 -21.04 0.80 -7.24
CA ILE A 197 -19.95 0.06 -7.90
C ILE A 197 -19.40 0.96 -9.02
N LEU A 198 -18.09 1.21 -8.97
CA LEU A 198 -17.35 2.01 -9.94
C LEU A 198 -16.62 1.11 -10.93
N VAL A 199 -16.58 1.49 -12.20
CA VAL A 199 -15.75 0.81 -13.19
C VAL A 199 -14.46 1.60 -13.40
N LEU A 200 -13.32 0.93 -13.24
CA LEU A 200 -12.00 1.52 -13.45
C LEU A 200 -11.43 1.10 -14.81
N ASP A 201 -10.70 2.01 -15.44
CA ASP A 201 -9.94 1.72 -16.66
C ASP A 201 -8.74 0.82 -16.36
N GLY A 202 -8.95 -0.47 -16.42
CA GLY A 202 -7.91 -1.49 -16.31
C GLY A 202 -7.24 -1.81 -17.64
N ALA A 203 -7.84 -1.42 -18.76
CA ALA A 203 -7.36 -1.74 -20.10
C ALA A 203 -5.98 -1.15 -20.38
N ARG A 204 -5.70 0.06 -19.84
CA ARG A 204 -4.39 0.74 -20.00
C ARG A 204 -3.18 -0.08 -19.55
N THR A 205 -3.35 -0.89 -18.52
CA THR A 205 -2.29 -1.74 -17.94
C THR A 205 -2.62 -3.21 -18.01
N ARG A 206 -3.73 -3.58 -18.68
CA ARG A 206 -4.30 -4.93 -18.67
C ARG A 206 -4.39 -5.53 -17.26
N THR A 207 -4.92 -4.73 -16.34
CA THR A 207 -5.05 -5.14 -14.94
C THR A 207 -6.49 -5.51 -14.65
N ALA A 208 -6.72 -6.80 -14.34
CA ALA A 208 -7.98 -7.27 -13.81
C ALA A 208 -7.91 -7.25 -12.29
N ASN A 209 -8.73 -6.43 -11.64
CA ASN A 209 -8.76 -6.34 -10.17
C ASN A 209 -10.09 -5.78 -9.66
N ALA A 210 -10.36 -6.02 -8.37
CA ALA A 210 -11.45 -5.44 -7.61
C ALA A 210 -10.89 -4.74 -6.36
N TYR A 211 -11.61 -3.76 -5.84
CA TYR A 211 -11.18 -2.98 -4.69
C TYR A 211 -12.35 -2.56 -3.82
N ALA A 212 -12.29 -2.83 -2.54
CA ALA A 212 -13.15 -2.23 -1.52
C ALA A 212 -12.67 -0.82 -1.18
N LEU A 213 -13.42 0.21 -1.56
CA LEU A 213 -13.08 1.62 -1.35
C LEU A 213 -13.78 2.20 -0.12
N SER A 214 -13.33 3.40 0.29
CA SER A 214 -14.00 4.14 1.38
C SER A 214 -15.40 4.59 1.01
N GLY A 215 -16.26 4.71 2.02
CA GLY A 215 -17.64 5.21 1.83
C GLY A 215 -18.61 4.19 1.26
N GLY A 216 -18.34 2.88 1.41
CA GLY A 216 -19.24 1.84 0.92
C GLY A 216 -19.18 1.67 -0.61
N ARG A 217 -18.07 1.98 -1.23
CA ARG A 217 -17.86 1.88 -2.68
C ARG A 217 -17.02 0.65 -3.02
N ILE A 218 -17.36 -0.01 -4.11
CA ILE A 218 -16.56 -1.11 -4.70
C ILE A 218 -16.11 -0.64 -6.08
N ALA A 219 -14.87 -0.89 -6.43
CA ALA A 219 -14.36 -0.58 -7.75
C ALA A 219 -13.94 -1.88 -8.46
N LEU A 220 -14.40 -2.07 -9.67
CA LEU A 220 -14.08 -3.21 -10.54
C LEU A 220 -13.41 -2.69 -11.79
N THR A 221 -12.37 -3.36 -12.27
CA THR A 221 -11.79 -2.97 -13.57
C THR A 221 -12.61 -3.51 -14.73
N ASP A 222 -12.65 -2.79 -15.85
CA ASP A 222 -13.30 -3.22 -17.08
C ASP A 222 -12.76 -4.57 -17.58
N VAL A 223 -11.44 -4.82 -17.42
CA VAL A 223 -10.81 -6.11 -17.76
C VAL A 223 -11.35 -7.24 -16.87
N LEU A 224 -11.62 -6.97 -15.58
CA LEU A 224 -12.21 -7.96 -14.68
C LEU A 224 -13.62 -8.33 -15.15
N LEU A 225 -14.43 -7.31 -15.44
CA LEU A 225 -15.82 -7.50 -15.92
C LEU A 225 -15.87 -8.28 -17.23
N ALA A 226 -14.91 -8.05 -18.14
CA ALA A 226 -14.83 -8.76 -19.41
C ALA A 226 -14.29 -10.21 -19.29
N THR A 227 -13.60 -10.55 -18.18
CA THR A 227 -12.90 -11.83 -18.02
C THR A 227 -13.72 -12.85 -17.24
N LEU A 228 -14.46 -12.38 -16.22
CA LEU A 228 -15.16 -13.23 -15.28
C LEU A 228 -16.59 -13.52 -15.75
N THR A 229 -17.05 -14.74 -15.50
CA THR A 229 -18.47 -15.07 -15.63
C THR A 229 -19.26 -14.42 -14.49
N GLU A 230 -20.57 -14.33 -14.60
CA GLU A 230 -21.43 -13.74 -13.59
C GLU A 230 -21.27 -14.40 -12.22
N ARG A 231 -21.22 -15.73 -12.15
CA ARG A 231 -20.98 -16.47 -10.90
C ARG A 231 -19.62 -16.17 -10.26
N GLU A 232 -18.58 -16.08 -11.08
CA GLU A 232 -17.23 -15.72 -10.63
C GLU A 232 -17.18 -14.28 -10.12
N LEU A 233 -17.90 -13.39 -10.82
CA LEU A 233 -17.98 -11.97 -10.46
C LEU A 233 -18.73 -11.79 -9.13
N HIS A 234 -19.80 -12.54 -8.90
CA HIS A 234 -20.53 -12.53 -7.63
C HIS A 234 -19.63 -13.02 -6.47
N ALA A 235 -18.84 -14.09 -6.68
CA ALA A 235 -17.90 -14.57 -5.66
C ALA A 235 -16.81 -13.55 -5.33
N VAL A 236 -16.26 -12.87 -6.34
CA VAL A 236 -15.30 -11.76 -6.13
C VAL A 236 -15.99 -10.58 -5.43
N LEU A 237 -17.22 -10.26 -5.81
CA LEU A 237 -17.99 -9.19 -5.18
C LEU A 237 -18.24 -9.46 -3.69
N ALA A 238 -18.59 -10.70 -3.32
CA ALA A 238 -18.73 -11.10 -1.91
C ALA A 238 -17.43 -10.92 -1.13
N HIS A 239 -16.30 -11.28 -1.72
CA HIS A 239 -14.98 -11.07 -1.14
C HIS A 239 -14.71 -9.56 -0.88
N GLU A 240 -15.04 -8.68 -1.83
CA GLU A 240 -14.84 -7.23 -1.68
C GLU A 240 -15.81 -6.61 -0.66
N VAL A 241 -17.06 -7.11 -0.58
CA VAL A 241 -18.01 -6.66 0.44
C VAL A 241 -17.52 -7.04 1.84
N ALA A 242 -16.92 -8.21 2.02
CA ALA A 242 -16.31 -8.59 3.30
C ALA A 242 -15.19 -7.62 3.70
N HIS A 243 -14.36 -7.16 2.76
CA HIS A 243 -13.35 -6.14 3.02
C HIS A 243 -13.94 -4.80 3.45
N LEU A 244 -15.09 -4.39 2.92
CA LEU A 244 -15.80 -3.19 3.41
C LEU A 244 -16.19 -3.33 4.89
N ALA A 245 -16.69 -4.49 5.29
CA ALA A 245 -17.08 -4.76 6.68
C ALA A 245 -15.85 -4.77 7.64
N GLN A 246 -14.73 -5.32 7.19
CA GLN A 246 -13.49 -5.44 7.96
C GLN A 246 -12.77 -4.09 8.15
N ARG A 247 -13.06 -3.09 7.33
CA ARG A 247 -12.39 -1.80 7.35
C ARG A 247 -12.43 -1.12 8.71
N ARG A 248 -13.55 -1.22 9.44
CA ARG A 248 -13.68 -0.63 10.78
C ARG A 248 -12.68 -1.22 11.78
N ARG A 249 -12.43 -2.55 11.70
CA ARG A 249 -11.44 -3.24 12.55
C ARG A 249 -10.02 -2.73 12.25
N LEU A 250 -9.68 -2.57 10.97
CA LEU A 250 -8.37 -2.06 10.56
C LEU A 250 -8.16 -0.60 11.02
N VAL A 251 -9.16 0.26 10.89
CA VAL A 251 -9.09 1.65 11.37
C VAL A 251 -8.91 1.70 12.89
N ARG A 252 -9.68 0.89 13.65
CA ARG A 252 -9.51 0.81 15.11
C ARG A 252 -8.10 0.38 15.50
N LEU A 253 -7.56 -0.64 14.84
CA LEU A 253 -6.18 -1.09 15.08
C LEU A 253 -5.19 0.05 14.82
N TRP A 254 -5.33 0.78 13.71
CA TRP A 254 -4.47 1.92 13.41
C TRP A 254 -4.55 3.03 14.46
N VAL A 255 -5.75 3.35 14.94
CA VAL A 255 -5.95 4.34 16.01
C VAL A 255 -5.28 3.88 17.29
N LEU A 256 -5.46 2.61 17.69
CA LEU A 256 -4.85 2.04 18.89
C LEU A 256 -3.31 2.04 18.79
N LEU A 257 -2.75 1.57 17.67
CA LEU A 257 -1.31 1.55 17.47
C LEU A 257 -0.72 2.96 17.43
N SER A 258 -1.39 3.91 16.79
CA SER A 258 -0.96 5.31 16.77
C SER A 258 -0.99 5.91 18.17
N GLY A 259 -2.05 5.68 18.94
CA GLY A 259 -2.16 6.12 20.32
C GLY A 259 -1.08 5.50 21.22
N ALA A 260 -0.83 4.20 21.08
CA ALA A 260 0.26 3.51 21.80
C ALA A 260 1.63 4.08 21.41
N GLY A 261 1.86 4.35 20.11
CA GLY A 261 3.09 4.98 19.64
C GLY A 261 3.31 6.37 20.25
N VAL A 262 2.28 7.20 20.26
CA VAL A 262 2.31 8.52 20.91
C VAL A 262 2.57 8.39 22.42
N ALA A 263 1.84 7.51 23.10
CA ALA A 263 2.03 7.29 24.54
C ALA A 263 3.46 6.81 24.85
N THR A 264 4.00 5.86 24.08
CA THR A 264 5.38 5.38 24.23
C THR A 264 6.39 6.52 24.01
N THR A 265 6.12 7.41 23.07
CA THR A 265 6.98 8.58 22.81
C THR A 265 6.96 9.55 23.98
N LEU A 266 5.78 9.89 24.49
CA LEU A 266 5.63 10.87 25.57
C LEU A 266 6.11 10.33 26.93
N LEU A 267 5.74 9.10 27.28
CA LEU A 267 6.10 8.48 28.55
C LEU A 267 7.55 7.99 28.57
N GLY A 268 8.08 7.63 27.41
CA GLY A 268 9.46 7.19 27.26
C GLY A 268 10.49 8.31 27.18
N ALA A 269 10.08 9.57 27.02
CA ALA A 269 11.00 10.68 26.84
C ALA A 269 12.13 10.74 27.91
N PRO A 270 11.86 10.60 29.24
CA PRO A 270 12.92 10.59 30.26
C PRO A 270 13.86 9.39 30.16
N LEU A 271 13.35 8.26 29.63
CA LEU A 271 14.15 7.03 29.44
C LEU A 271 15.05 7.15 28.20
N TRP A 272 14.58 7.84 27.17
CA TRP A 272 15.31 7.99 25.90
C TRP A 272 16.57 8.82 26.03
N GLU A 273 16.54 9.83 26.89
CA GLU A 273 17.73 10.64 27.21
C GLU A 273 18.83 9.82 27.89
N ARG A 274 18.48 8.72 28.55
CA ARG A 274 19.41 7.82 29.24
C ARG A 274 19.89 6.65 28.38
N LEU A 275 19.25 6.38 27.26
CA LEU A 275 19.63 5.28 26.37
C LEU A 275 20.83 5.64 25.50
N PRO A 276 21.82 4.74 25.36
CA PRO A 276 22.87 4.93 24.38
C PRO A 276 22.25 4.91 22.95
N ARG A 277 22.92 5.56 21.98
CA ARG A 277 22.43 5.70 20.60
C ARG A 277 22.01 4.39 19.94
N TRP A 278 22.73 3.31 20.19
CA TRP A 278 22.36 1.98 19.69
C TRP A 278 21.07 1.44 20.38
N GLY A 279 20.85 1.76 21.65
CA GLY A 279 19.63 1.40 22.37
C GLY A 279 18.40 2.09 21.79
N LEU A 280 18.51 3.36 21.39
CA LEU A 280 17.46 4.08 20.67
C LEU A 280 17.14 3.40 19.33
N LEU A 281 18.17 2.97 18.57
CA LEU A 281 17.98 2.30 17.30
C LEU A 281 17.23 0.97 17.50
N VAL A 282 17.65 0.14 18.46
CA VAL A 282 17.00 -1.13 18.79
C VAL A 282 15.53 -0.91 19.17
N MET A 283 15.26 0.11 19.99
CA MET A 283 13.92 0.44 20.41
C MET A 283 13.04 0.92 19.24
N LEU A 284 13.55 1.77 18.34
CA LEU A 284 12.83 2.21 17.14
C LEU A 284 12.50 1.04 16.22
N VAL A 285 13.44 0.11 16.04
CA VAL A 285 13.23 -1.12 15.27
C VAL A 285 12.17 -1.99 15.94
N ALA A 286 12.26 -2.22 17.26
CA ALA A 286 11.28 -2.99 17.99
C ALA A 286 9.87 -2.37 17.93
N LEU A 287 9.78 -1.03 18.04
CA LEU A 287 8.52 -0.30 17.91
C LEU A 287 7.94 -0.44 16.49
N ALA A 288 8.78 -0.30 15.48
CA ALA A 288 8.36 -0.47 14.08
C ALA A 288 7.81 -1.88 13.80
N PHE A 289 8.51 -2.92 14.28
CA PHE A 289 8.03 -4.31 14.19
C PHE A 289 6.76 -4.53 15.01
N GLY A 290 6.70 -4.02 16.22
CA GLY A 290 5.53 -4.10 17.10
C GLY A 290 4.29 -3.45 16.49
N MET A 291 4.46 -2.37 15.72
CA MET A 291 3.36 -1.73 14.99
C MET A 291 3.00 -2.47 13.68
N LEU A 292 3.98 -2.97 12.97
CA LEU A 292 3.76 -3.57 11.65
C LEU A 292 3.20 -4.99 11.73
N ALA A 293 3.70 -5.81 12.65
CA ALA A 293 3.33 -7.22 12.76
C ALA A 293 1.81 -7.44 12.98
N PRO A 294 1.13 -6.73 13.92
CA PRO A 294 -0.32 -6.86 14.10
C PRO A 294 -1.12 -6.47 12.84
N VAL A 295 -0.67 -5.44 12.12
CA VAL A 295 -1.32 -5.00 10.88
C VAL A 295 -1.22 -6.07 9.79
N LEU A 296 -0.03 -6.65 9.60
CA LEU A 296 0.21 -7.72 8.63
C LEU A 296 -0.59 -8.98 8.98
N TRP A 297 -0.59 -9.35 10.27
CA TRP A 297 -1.37 -10.48 10.76
C TRP A 297 -2.88 -10.27 10.53
N LEU A 298 -3.42 -9.10 10.91
CA LEU A 298 -4.83 -8.78 10.73
C LEU A 298 -5.23 -8.78 9.26
N ARG A 299 -4.40 -8.23 8.37
CA ARG A 299 -4.67 -8.25 6.92
C ARG A 299 -4.75 -9.66 6.37
N ARG A 300 -3.81 -10.54 6.75
CA ARG A 300 -3.86 -11.96 6.34
C ARG A 300 -5.09 -12.69 6.90
N HIS A 301 -5.51 -12.33 8.12
CA HIS A 301 -6.73 -12.85 8.72
C HIS A 301 -7.97 -12.38 7.96
N HIS A 302 -8.02 -11.09 7.60
CA HIS A 302 -9.09 -10.52 6.80
C HIS A 302 -9.24 -11.19 5.43
N GLU A 303 -8.15 -11.51 4.75
CA GLU A 303 -8.21 -12.27 3.48
C GLU A 303 -8.86 -13.65 3.66
N ARG A 304 -8.55 -14.34 4.77
CA ARG A 304 -9.15 -15.64 5.07
C ARG A 304 -10.65 -15.52 5.36
N GLU A 305 -11.04 -14.52 6.12
CA GLU A 305 -12.46 -14.26 6.42
C GLU A 305 -13.23 -13.87 5.14
N ALA A 306 -12.64 -13.04 4.27
CA ALA A 306 -13.27 -12.63 3.02
C ALA A 306 -13.45 -13.81 2.05
N ASP A 307 -12.42 -14.66 1.93
CA ASP A 307 -12.50 -15.91 1.16
C ASP A 307 -13.61 -16.84 1.72
N ALA A 308 -13.65 -17.00 3.05
CA ALA A 308 -14.64 -17.85 3.69
C ALA A 308 -16.07 -17.33 3.49
N PHE A 309 -16.27 -16.01 3.57
CA PHE A 309 -17.57 -15.40 3.29
C PHE A 309 -17.99 -15.61 1.82
N ALA A 310 -17.08 -15.38 0.87
CA ALA A 310 -17.39 -15.63 -0.54
C ALA A 310 -17.77 -17.12 -0.81
N VAL A 311 -17.06 -18.05 -0.15
CA VAL A 311 -17.37 -19.50 -0.22
C VAL A 311 -18.72 -19.83 0.40
N SER A 312 -19.08 -19.22 1.53
CA SER A 312 -20.39 -19.45 2.16
C SER A 312 -21.58 -19.01 1.27
N GLN A 313 -21.36 -18.01 0.41
CA GLN A 313 -22.39 -17.47 -0.47
C GLN A 313 -22.51 -18.22 -1.79
N TYR A 314 -21.40 -18.64 -2.40
CA TYR A 314 -21.38 -19.16 -3.77
C TYR A 314 -20.65 -20.49 -3.93
N GLY A 315 -20.16 -21.08 -2.84
CA GLY A 315 -19.28 -22.24 -2.88
C GLY A 315 -17.84 -21.87 -3.30
N PRO A 316 -16.91 -22.84 -3.21
CA PRO A 316 -15.49 -22.56 -3.48
C PRO A 316 -15.16 -22.41 -4.96
N GLU A 317 -15.92 -23.10 -5.86
CA GLU A 317 -15.56 -23.19 -7.29
C GLU A 317 -15.51 -21.85 -8.03
N PRO A 318 -16.53 -20.97 -7.90
CA PRO A 318 -16.52 -19.71 -8.63
C PRO A 318 -15.31 -18.83 -8.22
N LEU A 319 -14.97 -18.80 -6.91
CA LEU A 319 -13.84 -18.03 -6.44
C LEU A 319 -12.50 -18.65 -6.89
N ILE A 320 -12.35 -19.98 -6.87
CA ILE A 320 -11.16 -20.68 -7.37
C ILE A 320 -10.97 -20.40 -8.86
N SER A 321 -12.05 -20.50 -9.65
CA SER A 321 -12.01 -20.22 -11.08
C SER A 321 -11.62 -18.76 -11.37
N ALA A 322 -12.25 -17.82 -10.68
CA ALA A 322 -11.90 -16.41 -10.77
C ALA A 322 -10.40 -16.17 -10.46
N LEU A 323 -9.89 -16.70 -9.34
CA LEU A 323 -8.49 -16.56 -8.96
C LEU A 323 -7.52 -17.17 -9.99
N ARG A 324 -7.88 -18.30 -10.65
CA ARG A 324 -7.09 -18.88 -11.74
C ARG A 324 -7.02 -17.96 -12.96
N LYS A 325 -8.16 -17.40 -13.37
CA LYS A 325 -8.23 -16.42 -14.48
C LYS A 325 -7.43 -15.17 -14.17
N LEU A 326 -7.54 -14.65 -12.95
CA LEU A 326 -6.76 -13.51 -12.49
C LEU A 326 -5.25 -13.81 -12.46
N ALA A 327 -4.87 -15.03 -12.04
CA ALA A 327 -3.48 -15.48 -12.07
C ALA A 327 -2.91 -15.52 -13.49
N ALA A 328 -3.71 -15.97 -14.47
CA ALA A 328 -3.30 -16.00 -15.88
C ALA A 328 -3.10 -14.59 -16.47
N LEU A 329 -3.89 -13.61 -16.04
CA LEU A 329 -3.75 -12.21 -16.44
C LEU A 329 -2.66 -11.46 -15.65
N CYS A 330 -2.24 -12.02 -14.52
CA CYS A 330 -1.23 -11.39 -13.68
C CYS A 330 0.15 -11.49 -14.35
N PRO A 331 0.91 -10.39 -14.49
CA PRO A 331 2.28 -10.44 -15.03
C PRO A 331 3.28 -11.08 -14.06
N ARG A 332 2.84 -11.48 -12.89
CA ARG A 332 3.66 -12.08 -11.83
C ARG A 332 3.55 -13.60 -11.89
N ASP A 333 4.65 -14.28 -11.55
CA ASP A 333 4.54 -15.71 -11.24
C ASP A 333 3.53 -15.91 -10.10
N PRO A 334 2.45 -16.66 -10.32
CA PRO A 334 1.41 -16.86 -9.30
C PRO A 334 1.94 -17.45 -7.99
N ARG A 335 3.10 -18.15 -8.04
CA ARG A 335 3.76 -18.73 -6.87
C ARG A 335 4.42 -17.67 -5.98
N HIS A 336 4.91 -16.59 -6.58
CA HIS A 336 5.62 -15.49 -5.93
C HIS A 336 4.78 -14.21 -5.82
N ALA A 337 3.51 -14.26 -6.22
CA ALA A 337 2.60 -13.10 -6.16
C ALA A 337 2.11 -12.76 -4.74
N ALA A 338 2.60 -13.47 -3.71
CA ALA A 338 2.38 -13.05 -2.33
C ALA A 338 3.06 -11.69 -2.11
N ASP A 339 2.30 -10.77 -1.53
CA ASP A 339 2.89 -9.60 -0.95
C ASP A 339 2.75 -9.64 0.58
N ALA A 340 3.46 -8.72 1.27
CA ALA A 340 3.37 -8.69 2.73
C ALA A 340 1.92 -8.53 3.24
N LEU A 341 1.03 -8.03 2.37
CA LEU A 341 -0.35 -7.69 2.69
C LEU A 341 -1.36 -8.77 2.24
N HIS A 342 -1.05 -9.50 1.16
CA HIS A 342 -1.95 -10.51 0.59
C HIS A 342 -1.24 -11.85 0.42
N PRO A 343 -1.85 -12.99 0.81
CA PRO A 343 -1.36 -14.32 0.48
C PRO A 343 -1.24 -14.50 -1.04
N SER A 344 -0.37 -15.39 -1.49
CA SER A 344 -0.27 -15.68 -2.92
C SER A 344 -1.60 -16.26 -3.45
N LEU A 345 -1.92 -15.99 -4.72
CA LEU A 345 -3.10 -16.57 -5.36
C LEU A 345 -3.07 -18.10 -5.29
N HIS A 346 -1.88 -18.69 -5.41
CA HIS A 346 -1.70 -20.13 -5.30
C HIS A 346 -1.99 -20.65 -3.88
N GLU A 347 -1.59 -19.93 -2.84
CA GLU A 347 -1.91 -20.28 -1.44
C GLU A 347 -3.41 -20.17 -1.18
N ARG A 348 -4.07 -19.12 -1.69
CA ARG A 348 -5.52 -18.95 -1.58
C ARG A 348 -6.26 -20.09 -2.28
N ILE A 349 -5.88 -20.42 -3.53
CA ILE A 349 -6.48 -21.53 -4.27
C ILE A 349 -6.33 -22.85 -3.51
N ARG A 350 -5.13 -23.21 -3.03
CA ARG A 350 -4.90 -24.43 -2.25
C ARG A 350 -5.76 -24.49 -0.99
N ARG A 351 -5.94 -23.36 -0.29
CA ARG A 351 -6.78 -23.30 0.90
C ARG A 351 -8.26 -23.51 0.54
N LEU A 352 -8.75 -22.86 -0.52
CA LEU A 352 -10.11 -22.97 -0.99
C LEU A 352 -10.45 -24.39 -1.45
N GLN A 353 -9.50 -25.11 -2.03
CA GLN A 353 -9.65 -26.51 -2.43
C GLN A 353 -9.94 -27.45 -1.25
N ARG A 354 -9.49 -27.11 -0.02
CA ARG A 354 -9.79 -27.90 1.19
C ARG A 354 -11.27 -27.82 1.59
N PHE A 355 -11.97 -26.75 1.22
CA PHE A 355 -13.43 -26.65 1.42
C PHE A 355 -14.25 -27.57 0.51
N ARG A 356 -13.61 -28.21 -0.48
CA ARG A 356 -14.23 -29.23 -1.35
C ARG A 356 -14.36 -30.61 -0.70
N GLN A 357 -13.52 -30.92 0.27
CA GLN A 357 -13.57 -32.23 0.92
C GLN A 357 -14.67 -32.16 1.96
N PRO A 358 -15.68 -33.08 1.92
CA PRO A 358 -16.60 -33.24 3.02
C PRO A 358 -15.75 -33.53 4.26
N MET A 359 -16.06 -32.84 5.36
CA MET A 359 -15.41 -33.18 6.64
C MET A 359 -15.73 -34.66 6.94
N PRO A 360 -14.70 -35.43 7.33
CA PRO A 360 -14.89 -36.85 7.66
C PRO A 360 -15.89 -37.06 8.79
#